data_9bc4c89cc47a16d72022f4f345ee5727
#
_entry.id   9bc4c89cc47a16d72022f4f345ee5727
#
_cell.length_a   1.000
_cell.length_b   1.000
_cell.length_c   1.000
_cell.angle_alpha   90.00
_cell.angle_beta   90.00
_cell.angle_gamma   90.00
#
_symmetry.space_group_name_H-M   'P 1'
#
loop_
_entity.id
_entity.type
_entity.pdbx_description
1 polymer ?
#
loop_
_entity_poly.entity_id
_entity_poly.type
_entity_poly.pdbx_seq_one_letter_code
_entity_poly.pdbx_strand_id
1 'polypeptide(L)'
;MVLLNHPDAERYFPGEQGNDLRLAQTTHLGVGAHQDDLEIFAIHGILEAYSSENKYFTGVTVTDGRGAPRSGSYSGMSDDELWNIRVEEQKKAADLGKYNAQFLLNYSSNAIKVKQPNSVIEDLKRIIAVTSPTIIYTHNLADKHDTHVAVALALIQALRELEPPLENIKLLGCEVWRSLDWMPDDLKVVLDVSNHIALQKSLLNV
;
A
#
# COMPACT_ATOMS: atom_id res chain seq x y z
N MET A 1 4.81 20.10 -1.58
CA MET A 1 5.29 18.86 -2.25
C MET A 1 5.86 17.92 -1.21
N VAL A 2 5.31 16.71 -1.07
CA VAL A 2 5.82 15.70 -0.13
C VAL A 2 7.22 15.28 -0.57
N LEU A 3 8.22 15.53 0.26
CA LEU A 3 9.58 15.07 0.05
C LEU A 3 9.76 13.69 0.66
N LEU A 4 10.26 12.74 -0.13
CA LEU A 4 10.54 11.37 0.29
C LEU A 4 12.04 11.21 0.50
N ASN A 5 12.43 10.37 1.47
CA ASN A 5 13.83 10.24 1.86
C ASN A 5 14.64 9.32 0.92
N HIS A 6 14.00 8.26 0.37
CA HIS A 6 14.70 7.38 -0.55
C HIS A 6 14.89 8.06 -1.92
N PRO A 7 16.10 8.04 -2.51
CA PRO A 7 16.40 8.75 -3.77
C PRO A 7 15.55 8.23 -4.95
N ASP A 8 15.23 6.95 -4.97
CA ASP A 8 14.42 6.33 -6.03
C ASP A 8 12.93 6.30 -5.70
N ALA A 9 12.50 6.97 -4.61
CA ALA A 9 11.09 7.01 -4.27
C ALA A 9 10.31 7.80 -5.32
N GLU A 10 9.17 7.25 -5.72
CA GLU A 10 8.33 7.82 -6.78
C GLU A 10 6.92 8.12 -6.25
N ARG A 11 6.31 9.17 -6.79
CA ARG A 11 4.90 9.50 -6.64
C ARG A 11 4.25 9.44 -8.00
N TYR A 12 3.36 8.51 -8.16
CA TYR A 12 2.60 8.30 -9.39
C TYR A 12 1.16 8.78 -9.22
N PHE A 13 0.66 9.51 -10.19
CA PHE A 13 -0.72 10.01 -10.22
C PHE A 13 -1.41 9.50 -11.49
N PRO A 14 -2.36 8.56 -11.38
CA PRO A 14 -3.11 8.07 -12.53
C PRO A 14 -3.77 9.17 -13.34
N GLY A 15 -3.55 9.16 -14.65
CA GLY A 15 -4.24 10.01 -15.62
C GLY A 15 -3.78 11.47 -15.73
N GLU A 16 -3.07 12.04 -14.75
CA GLU A 16 -2.70 13.46 -14.74
C GLU A 16 -1.45 13.76 -13.89
N GLN A 17 -0.89 14.96 -14.06
CA GLN A 17 0.09 15.49 -13.10
C GLN A 17 -0.63 15.87 -11.80
N GLY A 18 -0.43 15.06 -10.76
CA GLY A 18 -1.01 15.29 -9.44
C GLY A 18 -0.23 16.32 -8.61
N ASN A 19 -0.90 16.84 -7.60
CA ASN A 19 -0.33 17.77 -6.63
C ASN A 19 -0.80 17.42 -5.20
N ASP A 20 -0.29 18.14 -4.20
CA ASP A 20 -0.62 17.89 -2.81
C ASP A 20 -2.10 18.15 -2.49
N LEU A 21 -2.82 18.99 -3.27
CA LEU A 21 -4.26 19.18 -3.12
C LEU A 21 -5.05 17.91 -3.46
N ARG A 22 -4.60 17.16 -4.49
CA ARG A 22 -5.18 15.87 -4.83
C ARG A 22 -4.96 14.87 -3.69
N LEU A 23 -3.79 14.85 -3.08
CA LEU A 23 -3.48 13.97 -1.94
C LEU A 23 -4.41 14.23 -0.74
N ALA A 24 -4.74 15.47 -0.46
CA ALA A 24 -5.65 15.84 0.63
C ALA A 24 -7.10 15.35 0.46
N GLN A 25 -7.48 14.87 -0.73
CA GLN A 25 -8.78 14.23 -0.96
C GLN A 25 -8.84 12.77 -0.50
N THR A 26 -7.68 12.16 -0.18
CA THR A 26 -7.60 10.75 0.20
C THR A 26 -8.50 10.43 1.40
N THR A 27 -9.37 9.46 1.24
CA THR A 27 -10.23 8.92 2.30
C THR A 27 -9.75 7.55 2.77
N HIS A 28 -9.17 6.77 1.86
CA HIS A 28 -8.70 5.41 2.08
C HIS A 28 -7.22 5.34 1.70
N LEU A 29 -6.38 4.91 2.64
CA LEU A 29 -4.95 4.73 2.44
C LEU A 29 -4.60 3.25 2.57
N GLY A 30 -3.99 2.66 1.55
CA GLY A 30 -3.39 1.33 1.63
C GLY A 30 -1.89 1.43 1.83
N VAL A 31 -1.32 0.72 2.82
CA VAL A 31 0.13 0.66 3.05
C VAL A 31 0.57 -0.79 3.02
N GLY A 32 1.14 -1.21 1.89
CA GLY A 32 1.62 -2.56 1.61
C GLY A 32 3.14 -2.65 1.58
N ALA A 33 3.65 -3.85 1.78
CA ALA A 33 5.07 -4.11 1.72
C ALA A 33 5.58 -4.21 0.28
N HIS A 34 4.87 -4.96 -0.56
CA HIS A 34 5.30 -5.25 -1.93
C HIS A 34 4.24 -4.77 -2.95
N GLN A 35 4.65 -4.74 -4.20
CA GLN A 35 3.74 -4.63 -5.33
C GLN A 35 2.84 -5.87 -5.32
N ASP A 36 1.56 -5.74 -5.63
CA ASP A 36 0.48 -6.73 -5.54
C ASP A 36 -0.26 -6.82 -4.19
N ASP A 37 0.35 -6.49 -3.07
CA ASP A 37 -0.28 -6.58 -1.74
C ASP A 37 -1.59 -5.77 -1.65
N LEU A 38 -1.60 -4.54 -2.18
CA LEU A 38 -2.73 -3.61 -2.06
C LEU A 38 -3.98 -4.12 -2.77
N GLU A 39 -3.82 -4.72 -3.94
CA GLU A 39 -4.88 -5.24 -4.79
C GLU A 39 -5.55 -6.48 -4.17
N ILE A 40 -4.88 -7.08 -3.18
CA ILE A 40 -5.40 -8.22 -2.42
C ILE A 40 -6.04 -7.72 -1.12
N PHE A 41 -5.26 -7.17 -0.20
CA PHE A 41 -5.75 -6.88 1.14
C PHE A 41 -6.55 -5.57 1.27
N ALA A 42 -6.27 -4.57 0.43
CA ALA A 42 -6.95 -3.27 0.46
C ALA A 42 -8.05 -3.14 -0.61
N ILE A 43 -8.43 -4.25 -1.25
CA ILE A 43 -9.43 -4.27 -2.34
C ILE A 43 -10.73 -3.57 -1.95
N HIS A 44 -11.19 -3.68 -0.71
CA HIS A 44 -12.38 -2.95 -0.23
C HIS A 44 -12.22 -1.43 -0.42
N GLY A 45 -11.11 -0.85 0.02
CA GLY A 45 -10.87 0.59 -0.11
C GLY A 45 -10.75 1.04 -1.57
N ILE A 46 -10.15 0.19 -2.42
CA ILE A 46 -10.06 0.42 -3.87
C ILE A 46 -11.46 0.46 -4.49
N LEU A 47 -12.32 -0.52 -4.18
CA LEU A 47 -13.68 -0.60 -4.73
C LEU A 47 -14.59 0.52 -4.23
N GLU A 48 -14.46 0.90 -2.96
CA GLU A 48 -15.18 2.03 -2.38
C GLU A 48 -14.85 3.35 -3.10
N ALA A 49 -13.56 3.58 -3.36
CA ALA A 49 -13.12 4.77 -4.10
C ALA A 49 -13.50 4.70 -5.59
N TYR A 50 -13.36 3.53 -6.21
CA TYR A 50 -13.71 3.33 -7.63
C TYR A 50 -15.19 3.61 -7.92
N SER A 51 -16.07 3.32 -6.95
CA SER A 51 -17.53 3.40 -7.07
C SER A 51 -18.11 4.75 -6.62
N SER A 52 -17.31 5.65 -6.09
CA SER A 52 -17.78 6.87 -5.43
C SER A 52 -17.09 8.12 -5.98
N GLU A 53 -17.84 9.21 -6.08
CA GLU A 53 -17.29 10.52 -6.45
C GLU A 53 -16.63 11.25 -5.27
N ASN A 54 -16.86 10.78 -4.04
CA ASN A 54 -16.39 11.43 -2.80
C ASN A 54 -15.44 10.57 -1.98
N LYS A 55 -14.98 9.45 -2.51
CA LYS A 55 -13.99 8.58 -1.87
C LYS A 55 -12.80 8.41 -2.79
N TYR A 56 -11.61 8.45 -2.20
CA TYR A 56 -10.36 8.43 -2.94
C TYR A 56 -9.39 7.48 -2.26
N PHE A 57 -8.84 6.55 -3.04
CA PHE A 57 -7.85 5.60 -2.56
C PHE A 57 -6.44 6.03 -2.94
N THR A 58 -5.55 6.07 -1.96
CA THR A 58 -4.10 6.26 -2.19
C THR A 58 -3.36 5.01 -1.75
N GLY A 59 -2.47 4.51 -2.60
CA GLY A 59 -1.61 3.37 -2.31
C GLY A 59 -0.21 3.80 -1.89
N VAL A 60 0.41 3.02 -1.01
CA VAL A 60 1.83 3.11 -0.62
C VAL A 60 2.42 1.71 -0.66
N THR A 61 3.40 1.50 -1.55
CA THR A 61 4.24 0.30 -1.58
C THR A 61 5.59 0.64 -0.99
N VAL A 62 5.96 -0.02 0.11
CA VAL A 62 7.12 0.39 0.91
C VAL A 62 8.42 -0.16 0.35
N THR A 63 8.43 -1.43 -0.13
CA THR A 63 9.68 -2.05 -0.60
C THR A 63 9.80 -2.09 -2.12
N ASP A 64 11.03 -2.28 -2.57
CA ASP A 64 11.39 -2.31 -3.99
C ASP A 64 11.00 -3.63 -4.70
N GLY A 65 10.67 -4.68 -3.96
CA GLY A 65 10.29 -5.98 -4.52
C GLY A 65 11.41 -6.75 -5.22
N ARG A 66 12.66 -6.25 -5.22
CA ARG A 66 13.82 -6.90 -5.88
C ARG A 66 14.09 -8.32 -5.39
N GLY A 67 13.72 -8.62 -4.14
CA GLY A 67 13.90 -9.94 -3.52
C GLY A 67 12.84 -10.99 -3.87
N ALA A 68 11.90 -10.70 -4.76
CA ALA A 68 10.86 -11.65 -5.13
C ALA A 68 11.42 -12.92 -5.80
N PRO A 69 10.81 -14.10 -5.57
CA PRO A 69 11.22 -15.33 -6.20
C PRO A 69 11.16 -15.23 -7.74
N ARG A 70 12.21 -15.73 -8.40
CA ARG A 70 12.26 -15.77 -9.87
C ARG A 70 11.80 -17.13 -10.36
N SER A 71 10.65 -17.17 -11.01
CA SER A 71 10.08 -18.40 -11.59
C SER A 71 9.47 -18.11 -12.97
N GLY A 72 9.31 -19.12 -13.80
CA GLY A 72 8.70 -18.98 -15.11
C GLY A 72 9.43 -17.96 -16.00
N SER A 73 8.72 -16.99 -16.51
CA SER A 73 9.25 -15.91 -17.39
C SER A 73 10.28 -15.02 -16.71
N TYR A 74 10.32 -14.98 -15.38
CA TYR A 74 11.24 -14.13 -14.61
C TYR A 74 12.56 -14.83 -14.23
N SER A 75 12.74 -16.11 -14.56
CA SER A 75 13.85 -16.97 -14.08
C SER A 75 15.26 -16.49 -14.43
N GLY A 76 15.41 -15.68 -15.48
CA GLY A 76 16.71 -15.14 -15.91
C GLY A 76 16.91 -13.65 -15.60
N MET A 77 15.98 -13.01 -14.94
CA MET A 77 16.01 -11.57 -14.73
C MET A 77 16.92 -11.16 -13.58
N SER A 78 17.60 -10.04 -13.76
CA SER A 78 18.31 -9.33 -12.69
C SER A 78 17.33 -8.69 -11.70
N ASP A 79 17.84 -8.24 -10.56
CA ASP A 79 17.06 -7.52 -9.55
C ASP A 79 16.45 -6.23 -10.11
N ASP A 80 17.19 -5.49 -10.93
CA ASP A 80 16.73 -4.25 -11.52
C ASP A 80 15.69 -4.45 -12.62
N GLU A 81 15.83 -5.49 -13.45
CA GLU A 81 14.82 -5.84 -14.45
C GLU A 81 13.49 -6.21 -13.79
N LEU A 82 13.53 -7.04 -12.73
CA LEU A 82 12.34 -7.40 -11.98
C LEU A 82 11.70 -6.19 -11.29
N TRP A 83 12.51 -5.34 -10.66
CA TRP A 83 12.04 -4.11 -10.03
C TRP A 83 11.31 -3.22 -11.02
N ASN A 84 11.87 -2.96 -12.20
CA ASN A 84 11.23 -2.14 -13.24
C ASN A 84 9.88 -2.69 -13.67
N ILE A 85 9.78 -4.02 -13.86
CA ILE A 85 8.51 -4.66 -14.20
C ILE A 85 7.48 -4.43 -13.11
N ARG A 86 7.82 -4.70 -11.85
CA ARG A 86 6.89 -4.57 -10.71
C ARG A 86 6.47 -3.13 -10.46
N VAL A 87 7.33 -2.16 -10.71
CA VAL A 87 6.98 -0.73 -10.66
C VAL A 87 5.91 -0.41 -11.70
N GLU A 88 6.08 -0.87 -12.93
CA GLU A 88 5.10 -0.64 -14.00
C GLU A 88 3.78 -1.41 -13.79
N GLU A 89 3.84 -2.62 -13.24
CA GLU A 89 2.66 -3.38 -12.82
C GLU A 89 1.87 -2.60 -11.74
N GLN A 90 2.55 -2.08 -10.70
CA GLN A 90 1.87 -1.32 -9.66
C GLN A 90 1.26 -0.01 -10.20
N LYS A 91 1.91 0.69 -11.14
CA LYS A 91 1.33 1.85 -11.81
C LYS A 91 0.10 1.50 -12.63
N LYS A 92 0.16 0.40 -13.37
CA LYS A 92 -1.00 -0.14 -14.10
C LYS A 92 -2.17 -0.49 -13.18
N ALA A 93 -1.90 -1.12 -12.05
CA ALA A 93 -2.94 -1.39 -11.05
C ALA A 93 -3.57 -0.09 -10.54
N ALA A 94 -2.75 0.94 -10.28
CA ALA A 94 -3.22 2.25 -9.87
C ALA A 94 -4.09 2.92 -10.95
N ASP A 95 -3.73 2.80 -12.24
CA ASP A 95 -4.55 3.29 -13.37
C ASP A 95 -5.89 2.56 -13.45
N LEU A 96 -5.88 1.23 -13.41
CA LEU A 96 -7.08 0.40 -13.48
C LEU A 96 -8.02 0.64 -12.29
N GLY A 97 -7.46 0.74 -11.09
CA GLY A 97 -8.18 1.00 -9.85
C GLY A 97 -8.57 2.45 -9.66
N LYS A 98 -8.17 3.36 -10.55
CA LYS A 98 -8.36 4.82 -10.44
C LYS A 98 -7.86 5.37 -9.10
N TYR A 99 -6.67 4.97 -8.69
CA TYR A 99 -6.11 5.47 -7.44
C TYR A 99 -5.94 6.99 -7.51
N ASN A 100 -6.12 7.62 -6.38
CA ASN A 100 -5.85 9.04 -6.22
C ASN A 100 -4.34 9.36 -6.39
N ALA A 101 -3.52 8.49 -5.82
CA ALA A 101 -2.07 8.46 -6.00
C ALA A 101 -1.51 7.09 -5.62
N GLN A 102 -0.31 6.77 -6.13
CA GLN A 102 0.50 5.64 -5.72
C GLN A 102 1.90 6.12 -5.31
N PHE A 103 2.31 5.81 -4.09
CA PHE A 103 3.67 6.02 -3.62
C PHE A 103 4.46 4.72 -3.73
N LEU A 104 5.63 4.78 -4.33
CA LEU A 104 6.60 3.70 -4.40
C LEU A 104 7.83 4.15 -3.60
N LEU A 105 8.00 3.65 -2.38
CA LEU A 105 9.06 4.14 -1.49
C LEU A 105 10.41 3.49 -1.76
N ASN A 106 10.43 2.33 -2.41
CA ASN A 106 11.61 1.65 -2.92
C ASN A 106 12.69 1.31 -1.87
N TYR A 107 12.31 1.11 -0.61
CA TYR A 107 13.23 0.60 0.40
C TYR A 107 13.50 -0.89 0.19
N SER A 108 14.73 -1.36 0.48
CA SER A 108 14.96 -2.80 0.43
C SER A 108 14.25 -3.52 1.59
N SER A 109 13.66 -4.69 1.31
CA SER A 109 12.99 -5.52 2.32
C SER A 109 13.91 -5.84 3.52
N ASN A 110 15.21 -6.00 3.26
CA ASN A 110 16.18 -6.24 4.33
C ASN A 110 16.38 -5.03 5.25
N ALA A 111 16.42 -3.83 4.70
CA ALA A 111 16.54 -2.60 5.50
C ALA A 111 15.34 -2.44 6.45
N ILE A 112 14.12 -2.71 5.95
CA ILE A 112 12.90 -2.61 6.75
C ILE A 112 12.89 -3.63 7.90
N LYS A 113 13.25 -4.88 7.63
CA LYS A 113 13.23 -5.97 8.63
C LYS A 113 14.25 -5.78 9.74
N VAL A 114 15.47 -5.35 9.40
CA VAL A 114 16.59 -5.36 10.33
C VAL A 114 16.69 -4.08 11.15
N LYS A 115 16.39 -2.93 10.56
CA LYS A 115 16.69 -1.63 11.19
C LYS A 115 15.47 -0.74 11.40
N GLN A 116 14.33 -1.04 10.75
CA GLN A 116 13.20 -0.10 10.66
C GLN A 116 13.73 1.35 10.56
N PRO A 117 14.29 1.74 9.42
CA PRO A 117 15.01 3.00 9.31
C PRO A 117 14.06 4.16 9.59
N ASN A 118 14.48 5.12 10.40
CA ASN A 118 13.68 6.32 10.71
C ASN A 118 13.18 7.03 9.44
N SER A 119 13.91 6.90 8.33
CA SER A 119 13.50 7.45 7.04
C SER A 119 12.17 6.91 6.54
N VAL A 120 11.87 5.61 6.72
CA VAL A 120 10.57 5.03 6.36
C VAL A 120 9.46 5.58 7.23
N ILE A 121 9.71 5.68 8.54
CA ILE A 121 8.74 6.23 9.49
C ILE A 121 8.43 7.68 9.12
N GLU A 122 9.45 8.48 8.85
CA GLU A 122 9.29 9.88 8.43
C GLU A 122 8.56 10.02 7.09
N ASP A 123 8.80 9.14 6.11
CA ASP A 123 8.08 9.15 4.85
C ASP A 123 6.59 8.80 5.08
N LEU A 124 6.31 7.77 5.87
CA LEU A 124 4.93 7.42 6.23
C LEU A 124 4.23 8.56 6.97
N LYS A 125 4.89 9.21 7.93
CA LYS A 125 4.35 10.40 8.63
C LYS A 125 3.97 11.51 7.66
N ARG A 126 4.85 11.84 6.72
CA ARG A 126 4.60 12.89 5.71
C ARG A 126 3.42 12.54 4.79
N ILE A 127 3.35 11.28 4.34
CA ILE A 127 2.25 10.81 3.51
C ILE A 127 0.94 10.86 4.28
N ILE A 128 0.90 10.35 5.51
CA ILE A 128 -0.29 10.35 6.35
C ILE A 128 -0.74 11.79 6.66
N ALA A 129 0.20 12.68 6.97
CA ALA A 129 -0.11 14.08 7.27
C ALA A 129 -0.74 14.82 6.08
N VAL A 130 -0.28 14.59 4.85
CA VAL A 130 -0.83 15.25 3.66
C VAL A 130 -2.12 14.61 3.17
N THR A 131 -2.31 13.31 3.39
CA THR A 131 -3.50 12.58 2.95
C THR A 131 -4.63 12.62 3.96
N SER A 132 -4.34 12.71 5.25
CA SER A 132 -5.31 12.73 6.36
C SER A 132 -6.46 11.70 6.17
N PRO A 133 -6.17 10.41 5.93
CA PRO A 133 -7.18 9.42 5.59
C PRO A 133 -8.08 9.10 6.78
N THR A 134 -9.30 8.67 6.52
CA THR A 134 -10.22 8.17 7.56
C THR A 134 -10.06 6.68 7.83
N ILE A 135 -9.61 5.93 6.82
CA ILE A 135 -9.35 4.49 6.92
C ILE A 135 -7.97 4.19 6.36
N ILE A 136 -7.19 3.40 7.11
CA ILE A 136 -5.91 2.84 6.65
C ILE A 136 -6.00 1.33 6.65
N TYR A 137 -5.56 0.71 5.55
CA TYR A 137 -5.37 -0.73 5.38
C TYR A 137 -3.88 -1.03 5.41
N THR A 138 -3.47 -2.05 6.16
CA THR A 138 -2.10 -2.53 6.18
C THR A 138 -2.06 -4.02 6.51
N HIS A 139 -0.88 -4.61 6.56
CA HIS A 139 -0.71 -5.99 6.94
C HIS A 139 -1.11 -6.27 8.40
N ASN A 140 -1.52 -7.50 8.67
CA ASN A 140 -1.79 -7.96 10.02
C ASN A 140 -0.49 -8.23 10.78
N LEU A 141 -0.45 -7.91 12.08
CA LEU A 141 0.73 -8.15 12.92
C LEU A 141 1.05 -9.63 13.15
N ALA A 142 0.08 -10.51 12.91
CA ALA A 142 0.27 -11.97 12.96
C ALA A 142 0.54 -12.57 11.55
N ASP A 143 0.93 -11.75 10.57
CA ASP A 143 1.32 -12.24 9.25
C ASP A 143 2.57 -13.12 9.34
N LYS A 144 2.63 -14.13 8.48
CA LYS A 144 3.78 -15.05 8.41
C LYS A 144 5.02 -14.47 7.69
N HIS A 145 4.86 -13.33 7.01
CA HIS A 145 5.93 -12.70 6.25
C HIS A 145 6.56 -11.55 7.03
N ASP A 146 7.83 -11.68 7.35
CA ASP A 146 8.57 -10.72 8.19
C ASP A 146 8.51 -9.27 7.66
N THR A 147 8.57 -9.07 6.34
CA THR A 147 8.50 -7.74 5.73
C THR A 147 7.11 -7.12 5.94
N HIS A 148 6.03 -7.90 5.86
CA HIS A 148 4.68 -7.42 6.12
C HIS A 148 4.53 -6.91 7.55
N VAL A 149 4.99 -7.70 8.51
CA VAL A 149 4.98 -7.32 9.93
C VAL A 149 5.83 -6.07 10.18
N ALA A 150 7.01 -5.99 9.57
CA ALA A 150 7.89 -4.84 9.71
C ALA A 150 7.27 -3.54 9.16
N VAL A 151 6.57 -3.61 8.02
CA VAL A 151 5.84 -2.46 7.45
C VAL A 151 4.68 -2.05 8.34
N ALA A 152 3.90 -3.01 8.85
CA ALA A 152 2.81 -2.72 9.78
C ALA A 152 3.31 -2.04 11.06
N LEU A 153 4.43 -2.50 11.63
CA LEU A 153 5.06 -1.89 12.80
C LEU A 153 5.57 -0.46 12.51
N ALA A 154 6.21 -0.24 11.37
CA ALA A 154 6.67 1.08 10.95
C ALA A 154 5.50 2.06 10.80
N LEU A 155 4.38 1.61 10.22
CA LEU A 155 3.16 2.41 10.10
C LEU A 155 2.55 2.75 11.46
N ILE A 156 2.46 1.78 12.38
CA ILE A 156 1.95 2.01 13.73
C ILE A 156 2.84 3.04 14.46
N GLN A 157 4.16 2.93 14.32
CA GLN A 157 5.07 3.90 14.88
C GLN A 157 4.87 5.30 14.28
N ALA A 158 4.76 5.40 12.95
CA ALA A 158 4.48 6.66 12.26
C ALA A 158 3.20 7.32 12.77
N LEU A 159 2.12 6.54 12.95
CA LEU A 159 0.85 7.03 13.49
C LEU A 159 0.96 7.55 14.94
N ARG A 160 1.76 6.88 15.78
CA ARG A 160 2.00 7.29 17.17
C ARG A 160 2.84 8.55 17.30
N GLU A 161 3.69 8.82 16.30
CA GLU A 161 4.60 9.97 16.29
C GLU A 161 4.04 11.17 15.51
N LEU A 162 2.82 11.07 14.97
CA LEU A 162 2.18 12.19 14.27
C LEU A 162 1.81 13.31 15.24
N GLU A 163 2.21 14.53 14.87
CA GLU A 163 1.86 15.75 15.58
C GLU A 163 1.29 16.79 14.59
N PRO A 164 0.02 17.23 14.74
CA PRO A 164 -0.98 16.70 15.67
C PRO A 164 -1.41 15.26 15.29
N PRO A 165 -1.89 14.46 16.27
CA PRO A 165 -2.41 13.13 16.00
C PRO A 165 -3.67 13.21 15.12
N LEU A 166 -3.87 12.22 14.28
CA LEU A 166 -5.12 12.11 13.52
C LEU A 166 -6.26 11.63 14.43
N GLU A 167 -7.35 12.35 14.42
CA GLU A 167 -8.56 11.96 15.15
C GLU A 167 -9.43 11.03 14.28
N ASN A 168 -10.10 10.06 14.94
CA ASN A 168 -11.10 9.17 14.33
C ASN A 168 -10.60 8.33 13.14
N ILE A 169 -9.31 8.02 13.09
CA ILE A 169 -8.74 7.12 12.09
C ILE A 169 -9.07 5.66 12.40
N LYS A 170 -9.45 4.90 11.39
CA LYS A 170 -9.64 3.46 11.47
C LYS A 170 -8.45 2.74 10.83
N LEU A 171 -7.67 2.01 11.63
CA LEU A 171 -6.58 1.17 11.14
C LEU A 171 -7.03 -0.29 11.06
N LEU A 172 -6.92 -0.89 9.89
CA LEU A 172 -7.30 -2.28 9.62
C LEU A 172 -6.06 -3.11 9.30
N GLY A 173 -5.81 -4.14 10.10
CA GLY A 173 -4.80 -5.17 9.85
C GLY A 173 -5.37 -6.27 8.98
N CYS A 174 -4.86 -6.41 7.76
CA CYS A 174 -5.38 -7.30 6.71
C CYS A 174 -4.38 -8.42 6.38
N GLU A 175 -4.81 -9.42 5.64
CA GLU A 175 -3.96 -10.53 5.19
C GLU A 175 -4.05 -10.71 3.68
N VAL A 176 -2.92 -11.02 3.02
CA VAL A 176 -2.84 -11.33 1.59
C VAL A 176 -2.98 -12.82 1.26
N TRP A 177 -2.94 -13.70 2.27
CA TRP A 177 -2.84 -15.15 2.06
C TRP A 177 -4.18 -15.86 2.12
N ARG A 178 -4.97 -15.64 3.19
CA ARG A 178 -6.12 -16.45 3.55
C ARG A 178 -7.26 -15.63 4.16
N SER A 179 -7.26 -14.33 4.03
CA SER A 179 -8.30 -13.43 4.56
C SER A 179 -8.61 -13.65 6.05
N LEU A 180 -7.60 -13.94 6.85
CA LEU A 180 -7.70 -14.22 8.29
C LEU A 180 -8.66 -15.40 8.62
N ASP A 181 -8.76 -16.39 7.75
CA ASP A 181 -9.66 -17.55 7.94
C ASP A 181 -9.30 -18.43 9.15
N TRP A 182 -8.08 -18.28 9.67
CA TRP A 182 -7.59 -18.92 10.89
C TRP A 182 -8.04 -18.23 12.19
N MET A 183 -8.60 -17.02 12.09
CA MET A 183 -9.07 -16.22 13.23
C MET A 183 -10.58 -16.44 13.43
N PRO A 184 -11.08 -16.51 14.68
CA PRO A 184 -12.51 -16.56 14.97
C PRO A 184 -13.28 -15.40 14.34
N ASP A 185 -14.50 -15.65 13.86
CA ASP A 185 -15.27 -14.65 13.10
C ASP A 185 -15.70 -13.45 13.94
N ASP A 186 -15.91 -13.63 15.24
CA ASP A 186 -16.24 -12.56 16.19
C ASP A 186 -15.06 -11.59 16.48
N LEU A 187 -13.84 -11.98 16.09
CA LEU A 187 -12.62 -11.18 16.21
C LEU A 187 -12.21 -10.51 14.90
N LYS A 188 -13.01 -10.65 13.85
CA LYS A 188 -12.75 -10.07 12.52
C LYS A 188 -13.75 -8.98 12.17
N VAL A 189 -13.31 -8.04 11.35
CA VAL A 189 -14.19 -7.11 10.64
C VAL A 189 -14.34 -7.62 9.21
N VAL A 190 -15.56 -7.98 8.83
CA VAL A 190 -15.88 -8.43 7.47
C VAL A 190 -16.23 -7.21 6.62
N LEU A 191 -15.55 -7.08 5.48
CA LEU A 191 -15.79 -6.03 4.50
C LEU A 191 -16.31 -6.66 3.21
N ASP A 192 -17.46 -6.19 2.72
CA ASP A 192 -18.06 -6.71 1.49
C ASP A 192 -17.29 -6.22 0.26
N VAL A 193 -16.78 -7.15 -0.53
CA VAL A 193 -16.06 -6.92 -1.78
C VAL A 193 -16.72 -7.64 -2.96
N SER A 194 -18.00 -7.99 -2.86
CA SER A 194 -18.73 -8.73 -3.89
C SER A 194 -18.98 -7.93 -5.18
N ASN A 195 -18.81 -6.61 -5.12
CA ASN A 195 -19.00 -5.74 -6.27
C ASN A 195 -17.76 -5.72 -7.20
N HIS A 196 -17.97 -5.31 -8.47
CA HIS A 196 -16.88 -5.07 -9.43
C HIS A 196 -15.92 -6.25 -9.65
N ILE A 197 -16.43 -7.47 -9.71
CA ILE A 197 -15.63 -8.70 -9.91
C ILE A 197 -14.70 -8.62 -11.13
N ALA A 198 -15.15 -7.97 -12.23
CA ALA A 198 -14.31 -7.79 -13.42
C ALA A 198 -13.09 -6.91 -13.13
N LEU A 199 -13.26 -5.82 -12.35
CA LEU A 199 -12.15 -4.97 -11.92
C LEU A 199 -11.17 -5.72 -11.02
N GLN A 200 -11.69 -6.46 -10.02
CA GLN A 200 -10.86 -7.27 -9.13
C GLN A 200 -9.98 -8.24 -9.92
N LYS A 201 -10.58 -8.97 -10.88
CA LYS A 201 -9.82 -9.87 -11.76
C LYS A 201 -8.77 -9.14 -12.60
N SER A 202 -9.09 -7.94 -13.10
CA SER A 202 -8.14 -7.15 -13.88
C SER A 202 -6.96 -6.67 -13.02
N LEU A 203 -7.21 -6.24 -11.79
CA LEU A 203 -6.18 -5.82 -10.84
C LEU A 203 -5.22 -6.96 -10.49
N LEU A 204 -5.73 -8.17 -10.30
CA LEU A 204 -4.92 -9.36 -10.00
C LEU A 204 -4.17 -9.93 -11.22
N ASN A 205 -4.44 -9.45 -12.43
CA ASN A 205 -3.81 -9.92 -13.67
C ASN A 205 -2.90 -8.86 -14.32
N VAL A 206 -2.53 -7.85 -13.58
CA VAL A 206 -1.59 -6.81 -14.08
C VAL A 206 -0.12 -7.33 -14.22
#